data_c4ec46e64f985050c887851e5c0ac242
#
_entry.id   c4ec46e64f985050c887851e5c0ac242
#
_cell.length_a   1.000
_cell.length_b   1.000
_cell.length_c   1.000
_cell.angle_alpha   90.00
_cell.angle_beta   90.00
_cell.angle_gamma   90.00
#
_symmetry.space_group_name_H-M   'P 1'
#
loop_
_entity.id
_entity.type
_entity.pdbx_description
1 polymer ?
#
loop_
_entity_poly.entity_id
_entity_poly.type
_entity_poly.pdbx_seq_one_letter_code
_entity_poly.pdbx_strand_id
1 'polypeptide(L)'
;MSKNPLVIEGNIEGLDEAIRRLQKYDTESGKKIRKVISRGGKTVAAQAKYRVPVRSGRLKKSITSRFDSNHIESVVKARSPLAHLVEYGAAATVVRARRQKNLVMRWYDRADRPRFAARGKSPTGGTVKIPKRHAQPFMEPSFRSVKPRVIREVAQVLREMPKND
;
A
#
# COMPACT_ATOMS: atom_id res chain seq x y z
N MET A 1 -7.54 -9.47 -15.04
CA MET A 1 -7.25 -8.29 -14.20
C MET A 1 -6.24 -8.71 -13.16
N SER A 2 -5.07 -8.12 -13.17
CA SER A 2 -4.01 -8.45 -12.20
C SER A 2 -4.46 -8.09 -10.79
N LYS A 3 -4.41 -9.07 -9.88
CA LYS A 3 -4.75 -8.90 -8.46
C LYS A 3 -3.53 -8.50 -7.62
N ASN A 4 -2.54 -7.88 -8.25
CA ASN A 4 -1.33 -7.51 -7.50
C ASN A 4 -1.63 -6.39 -6.51
N PRO A 5 -1.37 -6.60 -5.22
CA PRO A 5 -1.51 -5.56 -4.21
C PRO A 5 -0.45 -4.47 -4.43
N LEU A 6 -0.79 -3.23 -4.09
CA LEU A 6 0.21 -2.17 -3.99
C LEU A 6 1.08 -2.43 -2.76
N VAL A 7 2.36 -2.62 -2.99
CA VAL A 7 3.39 -2.76 -1.95
C VAL A 7 4.40 -1.64 -2.15
N ILE A 8 4.72 -0.91 -1.09
CA ILE A 8 5.83 0.03 -1.07
C ILE A 8 6.91 -0.59 -0.19
N GLU A 9 8.01 -0.96 -0.81
CA GLU A 9 9.18 -1.49 -0.13
C GLU A 9 10.06 -0.33 0.31
N GLY A 10 10.45 -0.36 1.57
CA GLY A 10 11.37 0.62 2.14
C GLY A 10 12.53 -0.13 2.78
N ASN A 11 13.71 0.05 2.22
CA ASN A 11 14.93 -0.47 2.79
C ASN A 11 15.54 0.55 3.76
N ILE A 12 16.10 0.07 4.87
CA ILE A 12 16.91 0.85 5.82
C ILE A 12 18.31 0.28 5.72
N GLU A 13 19.24 1.07 5.17
CA GLU A 13 20.64 0.69 5.03
C GLU A 13 21.23 0.29 6.40
N GLY A 14 21.97 -0.82 6.43
CA GLY A 14 22.57 -1.35 7.64
C GLY A 14 21.64 -2.18 8.53
N LEU A 15 20.33 -2.19 8.27
CA LEU A 15 19.37 -2.97 9.07
C LEU A 15 19.59 -4.47 8.88
N ASP A 16 19.89 -4.93 7.67
CA ASP A 16 20.11 -6.35 7.36
C ASP A 16 21.32 -6.91 8.11
N GLU A 17 22.39 -6.13 8.22
CA GLU A 17 23.58 -6.53 8.99
C GLU A 17 23.27 -6.57 10.49
N ALA A 18 22.57 -5.58 11.01
CA ALA A 18 22.10 -5.57 12.39
C ALA A 18 21.16 -6.76 12.67
N ILE A 19 20.28 -7.12 11.74
CA ILE A 19 19.38 -8.28 11.84
C ILE A 19 20.20 -9.58 11.87
N ARG A 20 21.20 -9.75 11.02
CA ARG A 20 22.07 -10.94 11.02
C ARG A 20 22.84 -11.09 12.35
N ARG A 21 23.32 -10.01 12.92
CA ARG A 21 23.93 -9.99 14.26
C ARG A 21 22.91 -10.38 15.34
N LEU A 22 21.68 -9.89 15.23
CA LEU A 22 20.61 -10.19 16.18
C LEU A 22 20.07 -11.63 16.10
N GLN A 23 20.12 -12.27 14.93
CA GLN A 23 19.76 -13.69 14.78
C GLN A 23 20.68 -14.62 15.57
N LYS A 24 21.91 -14.19 15.82
CA LYS A 24 22.89 -14.92 16.67
C LYS A 24 22.60 -14.77 18.18
N TYR A 25 21.84 -13.77 18.57
CA TYR A 25 21.53 -13.45 19.96
C TYR A 25 20.02 -13.39 20.16
N ASP A 26 19.43 -14.37 20.81
CA ASP A 26 18.05 -14.33 21.28
C ASP A 26 17.95 -13.40 22.52
N THR A 27 18.37 -12.14 22.32
CA THR A 27 18.51 -11.15 23.38
C THR A 27 17.25 -10.30 23.49
N GLU A 28 17.09 -9.67 24.66
CA GLU A 28 16.10 -8.62 24.94
C GLU A 28 16.07 -7.54 23.84
N SER A 29 17.25 -7.18 23.31
CA SER A 29 17.40 -6.20 22.25
C SER A 29 16.73 -6.65 20.93
N GLY A 30 16.84 -7.93 20.56
CA GLY A 30 16.15 -8.50 19.41
C GLY A 30 14.63 -8.41 19.55
N LYS A 31 14.09 -8.67 20.75
CA LYS A 31 12.66 -8.51 21.04
C LYS A 31 12.22 -7.06 20.92
N LYS A 32 13.04 -6.11 21.44
CA LYS A 32 12.77 -4.67 21.33
C LYS A 32 12.71 -4.22 19.88
N ILE A 33 13.69 -4.61 19.04
CA ILE A 33 13.72 -4.24 17.61
C ILE A 33 12.51 -4.80 16.85
N ARG A 34 12.16 -6.09 17.04
CA ARG A 34 10.95 -6.69 16.45
C ARG A 34 9.69 -5.89 16.82
N LYS A 35 9.57 -5.46 18.08
CA LYS A 35 8.47 -4.62 18.56
C LYS A 35 8.44 -3.24 17.90
N VAL A 36 9.59 -2.59 17.72
CA VAL A 36 9.70 -1.29 17.04
C VAL A 36 9.27 -1.40 15.57
N ILE A 37 9.78 -2.38 14.83
CA ILE A 37 9.45 -2.58 13.42
C ILE A 37 7.97 -2.94 13.24
N SER A 38 7.42 -3.82 14.08
CA SER A 38 6.00 -4.17 14.06
C SER A 38 5.11 -2.95 14.34
N ARG A 39 5.47 -2.13 15.32
CA ARG A 39 4.76 -0.88 15.63
C ARG A 39 4.86 0.11 14.48
N GLY A 40 6.05 0.27 13.88
CA GLY A 40 6.28 1.11 12.72
C GLY A 40 5.33 0.80 11.57
N GLY A 41 5.22 -0.47 11.18
CA GLY A 41 4.30 -0.90 10.12
C GLY A 41 2.82 -0.65 10.45
N LYS A 42 2.40 -0.87 11.69
CA LYS A 42 1.04 -0.52 12.14
C LYS A 42 0.78 0.98 12.04
N THR A 43 1.77 1.81 12.40
CA THR A 43 1.68 3.28 12.32
C THR A 43 1.58 3.74 10.87
N VAL A 44 2.40 3.17 9.96
CA VAL A 44 2.30 3.45 8.51
C VAL A 44 0.90 3.10 7.99
N ALA A 45 0.38 1.92 8.33
CA ALA A 45 -0.96 1.51 7.91
C ALA A 45 -2.06 2.43 8.45
N ALA A 46 -1.94 2.88 9.69
CA ALA A 46 -2.89 3.83 10.29
C ALA A 46 -2.86 5.19 9.57
N GLN A 47 -1.68 5.73 9.30
CA GLN A 47 -1.52 6.98 8.55
C GLN A 47 -2.00 6.87 7.11
N ALA A 48 -1.72 5.75 6.42
CA ALA A 48 -2.23 5.50 5.09
C ALA A 48 -3.77 5.45 5.08
N LYS A 49 -4.38 4.81 6.08
CA LYS A 49 -5.85 4.82 6.25
C LYS A 49 -6.43 6.20 6.53
N TYR A 50 -5.67 7.08 7.16
CA TYR A 50 -6.08 8.46 7.39
C TYR A 50 -6.00 9.30 6.11
N ARG A 51 -4.93 9.15 5.33
CA ARG A 51 -4.67 9.93 4.11
C ARG A 51 -5.49 9.48 2.90
N VAL A 52 -5.87 8.20 2.84
CA VAL A 52 -6.58 7.65 1.68
C VAL A 52 -7.92 8.33 1.45
N PRO A 53 -8.24 8.75 0.20
CA PRO A 53 -9.53 9.34 -0.10
C PRO A 53 -10.65 8.31 0.09
N VAL A 54 -11.70 8.71 0.83
CA VAL A 54 -12.79 7.81 1.18
C VAL A 54 -14.02 8.13 0.32
N ARG A 55 -14.40 7.16 -0.54
CA ARG A 55 -15.67 7.18 -1.26
C ARG A 55 -16.62 6.10 -0.73
N SER A 56 -16.21 4.85 -0.79
CA SER A 56 -16.97 3.68 -0.27
C SER A 56 -16.30 3.04 0.94
N GLY A 57 -15.12 3.51 1.32
CA GLY A 57 -14.32 2.94 2.39
C GLY A 57 -13.61 1.63 2.05
N ARG A 58 -13.87 1.00 0.90
CA ARG A 58 -13.25 -0.27 0.51
C ARG A 58 -11.75 -0.20 0.42
N LEU A 59 -11.19 0.88 -0.17
CA LEU A 59 -9.75 1.09 -0.25
C LEU A 59 -9.16 1.23 1.14
N LYS A 60 -9.76 2.05 2.00
CA LYS A 60 -9.34 2.21 3.41
C LYS A 60 -9.33 0.88 4.17
N LYS A 61 -10.38 0.06 4.02
CA LYS A 61 -10.49 -1.27 4.65
C LYS A 61 -9.48 -2.28 4.09
N SER A 62 -9.02 -2.10 2.85
CA SER A 62 -8.06 -3.00 2.18
C SER A 62 -6.60 -2.79 2.63
N ILE A 63 -6.31 -1.70 3.36
CA ILE A 63 -4.97 -1.41 3.86
C ILE A 63 -4.71 -2.25 5.11
N THR A 64 -3.70 -3.10 5.04
CA THR A 64 -3.32 -4.01 6.13
C THR A 64 -1.82 -3.94 6.39
N SER A 65 -1.41 -4.17 7.62
CA SER A 65 -0.03 -4.36 8.02
C SER A 65 0.14 -5.78 8.54
N ARG A 66 1.21 -6.45 8.13
CA ARG A 66 1.61 -7.77 8.63
C ARG A 66 3.08 -7.71 9.01
N PHE A 67 3.39 -8.22 10.20
CA PHE A 67 4.75 -8.39 10.65
C PHE A 67 5.19 -9.84 10.38
N ASP A 68 6.39 -10.00 9.82
CA ASP A 68 7.06 -11.29 9.68
C ASP A 68 8.19 -11.37 10.70
N SER A 69 8.08 -12.31 11.61
CA SER A 69 9.07 -12.52 12.68
C SER A 69 10.36 -13.17 12.18
N ASN A 70 10.30 -13.95 11.09
CA ASN A 70 11.44 -14.69 10.55
C ASN A 70 12.41 -13.74 9.84
N HIS A 71 11.87 -12.79 9.08
CA HIS A 71 12.64 -11.81 8.32
C HIS A 71 12.76 -10.46 9.06
N ILE A 72 12.10 -10.31 10.23
CA ILE A 72 12.04 -9.06 11.01
C ILE A 72 11.58 -7.88 10.14
N GLU A 73 10.58 -8.11 9.33
CA GLU A 73 10.02 -7.11 8.44
C GLU A 73 8.55 -6.80 8.74
N SER A 74 8.11 -5.60 8.39
CA SER A 74 6.70 -5.23 8.45
C SER A 74 6.21 -4.77 7.09
N VAL A 75 5.33 -5.55 6.50
CA VAL A 75 4.79 -5.30 5.17
C VAL A 75 3.43 -4.63 5.28
N VAL A 76 3.30 -3.45 4.66
CA VAL A 76 2.02 -2.74 4.54
C VAL A 76 1.51 -2.87 3.12
N LYS A 77 0.29 -3.41 2.97
CA LYS A 77 -0.31 -3.68 1.65
C LYS A 77 -1.68 -3.05 1.54
N ALA A 78 -1.97 -2.45 0.39
CA ALA A 78 -3.32 -2.07 -0.02
C ALA A 78 -3.82 -3.09 -1.06
N ARG A 79 -4.74 -3.97 -0.64
CA ARG A 79 -5.23 -5.09 -1.47
C ARG A 79 -6.28 -4.68 -2.51
N SER A 80 -6.73 -3.43 -2.48
CA SER A 80 -7.69 -2.94 -3.47
C SER A 80 -7.04 -2.85 -4.86
N PRO A 81 -7.69 -3.35 -5.92
CA PRO A 81 -7.18 -3.23 -7.28
C PRO A 81 -7.11 -1.78 -7.78
N LEU A 82 -7.75 -0.84 -7.06
CA LEU A 82 -7.72 0.58 -7.39
C LEU A 82 -6.61 1.34 -6.65
N ALA A 83 -5.86 0.70 -5.77
CA ALA A 83 -4.87 1.35 -4.92
C ALA A 83 -3.80 2.09 -5.74
N HIS A 84 -3.25 1.44 -6.77
CA HIS A 84 -2.24 2.03 -7.65
C HIS A 84 -2.78 3.22 -8.45
N LEU A 85 -4.06 3.20 -8.88
CA LEU A 85 -4.68 4.31 -9.59
C LEU A 85 -4.89 5.53 -8.69
N VAL A 86 -5.08 5.32 -7.39
CA VAL A 86 -5.18 6.40 -6.41
C VAL A 86 -3.80 6.93 -6.08
N GLU A 87 -2.83 6.05 -5.84
CA GLU A 87 -1.46 6.43 -5.47
C GLU A 87 -0.78 7.23 -6.59
N TYR A 88 -0.81 6.72 -7.83
CA TYR A 88 -0.05 7.27 -8.95
C TYR A 88 -0.90 8.05 -9.95
N GLY A 89 -2.23 8.00 -9.81
CA GLY A 89 -3.13 8.56 -10.80
C GLY A 89 -3.26 7.67 -12.05
N ALA A 90 -3.93 8.17 -13.06
CA ALA A 90 -4.07 7.51 -14.35
C ALA A 90 -4.18 8.52 -15.48
N ALA A 91 -3.54 8.24 -16.61
CA ALA A 91 -3.69 9.02 -17.82
C ALA A 91 -5.10 8.90 -18.39
N ALA A 92 -5.52 9.90 -19.17
CA ALA A 92 -6.74 9.80 -19.94
C ALA A 92 -6.62 8.65 -20.95
N THR A 93 -7.66 7.84 -21.06
CA THR A 93 -7.64 6.66 -21.92
C THR A 93 -8.95 6.55 -22.68
N VAL A 94 -8.87 6.09 -23.92
CA VAL A 94 -10.05 5.77 -24.74
C VAL A 94 -10.19 4.26 -24.84
N VAL A 95 -11.27 3.73 -24.31
CA VAL A 95 -11.56 2.30 -24.38
C VAL A 95 -12.55 2.07 -25.53
N ARG A 96 -12.24 1.13 -26.41
CA ARG A 96 -13.10 0.71 -27.52
C ARG A 96 -13.67 -0.67 -27.26
N ALA A 97 -14.95 -0.88 -27.58
CA ALA A 97 -15.55 -2.20 -27.52
C ALA A 97 -14.91 -3.11 -28.58
N ARG A 98 -14.46 -4.30 -28.18
CA ARG A 98 -14.02 -5.34 -29.12
C ARG A 98 -15.23 -6.09 -29.68
N ARG A 99 -15.28 -6.27 -31.00
CA ARG A 99 -16.23 -7.15 -31.71
C ARG A 99 -17.68 -6.93 -31.32
N GLN A 100 -18.31 -5.86 -31.80
CA GLN A 100 -19.76 -5.61 -31.72
C GLN A 100 -20.46 -5.90 -30.38
N LYS A 101 -19.69 -6.08 -29.29
CA LYS A 101 -20.22 -6.25 -27.95
C LYS A 101 -20.53 -4.91 -27.33
N ASN A 102 -21.66 -4.83 -26.64
CA ASN A 102 -22.01 -3.64 -25.87
C ASN A 102 -20.92 -3.34 -24.83
N LEU A 103 -20.45 -2.11 -24.80
CA LEU A 103 -19.53 -1.67 -23.76
C LEU A 103 -20.35 -1.38 -22.51
N VAL A 104 -20.29 -2.29 -21.54
CA VAL A 104 -20.93 -2.10 -20.25
C VAL A 104 -19.92 -1.45 -19.31
N MET A 105 -20.17 -0.19 -18.95
CA MET A 105 -19.45 0.47 -17.86
C MET A 105 -20.15 0.19 -16.54
N ARG A 106 -19.42 -0.39 -15.62
CA ARG A 106 -19.87 -0.58 -14.24
C ARG A 106 -19.17 0.45 -13.34
N TRP A 107 -19.94 1.26 -12.65
CA TRP A 107 -19.45 2.13 -11.58
C TRP A 107 -20.33 1.97 -10.35
N TYR A 108 -19.84 2.46 -9.23
CA TYR A 108 -20.59 2.44 -7.99
C TYR A 108 -21.03 3.87 -7.64
N ASP A 109 -22.29 4.02 -7.24
CA ASP A 109 -22.80 5.31 -6.75
C ASP A 109 -22.29 5.63 -5.34
N ARG A 110 -22.68 6.78 -4.78
CA ARG A 110 -22.27 7.18 -3.44
C ARG A 110 -22.72 6.21 -2.33
N ALA A 111 -23.80 5.45 -2.58
CA ALA A 111 -24.33 4.44 -1.67
C ALA A 111 -23.73 3.04 -1.94
N ASP A 112 -22.62 2.97 -2.70
CA ASP A 112 -21.91 1.73 -3.08
C ASP A 112 -22.75 0.72 -3.87
N ARG A 113 -23.83 1.18 -4.52
CA ARG A 113 -24.67 0.36 -5.38
C ARG A 113 -24.08 0.30 -6.79
N PRO A 114 -24.00 -0.89 -7.43
CA PRO A 114 -23.51 -1.00 -8.78
C PRO A 114 -24.48 -0.31 -9.75
N ARG A 115 -23.96 0.57 -10.57
CA ARG A 115 -24.64 1.21 -11.68
C ARG A 115 -24.03 0.72 -12.99
N PHE A 116 -24.87 0.53 -13.98
CA PHE A 116 -24.46 0.07 -15.30
C PHE A 116 -24.95 1.09 -16.33
N ALA A 117 -24.08 1.54 -17.22
CA ALA A 117 -24.50 2.15 -18.46
C ALA A 117 -24.25 1.15 -19.57
N ALA A 118 -25.30 0.59 -20.10
CA ALA A 118 -25.25 -0.03 -21.42
C ALA A 118 -25.40 1.10 -22.45
N ARG A 119 -24.32 1.49 -23.08
CA ARG A 119 -24.42 2.42 -24.19
C ARG A 119 -24.71 1.61 -25.44
N GLY A 120 -25.89 1.87 -26.02
CA GLY A 120 -26.55 1.13 -27.04
C GLY A 120 -25.73 0.54 -28.17
N LYS A 121 -26.32 -0.39 -28.91
CA LYS A 121 -25.78 -1.03 -30.12
C LYS A 121 -25.23 0.03 -31.07
N SER A 122 -23.92 0.28 -31.03
CA SER A 122 -23.25 1.01 -32.08
C SER A 122 -22.73 -0.01 -33.08
N PRO A 123 -23.09 0.07 -34.34
CA PRO A 123 -22.57 -0.82 -35.37
C PRO A 123 -21.07 -0.71 -35.57
N THR A 124 -20.45 0.31 -35.05
CA THR A 124 -19.01 0.64 -35.17
C THR A 124 -18.22 0.56 -33.84
N GLY A 125 -18.62 -0.28 -32.88
CA GLY A 125 -17.88 -0.44 -31.62
C GLY A 125 -17.81 0.87 -30.80
N GLY A 126 -18.67 0.98 -29.77
CA GLY A 126 -18.71 2.16 -28.91
C GLY A 126 -17.35 2.48 -28.27
N THR A 127 -17.01 3.75 -28.23
CA THR A 127 -15.83 4.25 -27.51
C THR A 127 -16.25 4.98 -26.24
N VAL A 128 -15.49 4.78 -25.16
CA VAL A 128 -15.66 5.51 -23.91
C VAL A 128 -14.36 6.22 -23.56
N LYS A 129 -14.44 7.52 -23.42
CA LYS A 129 -13.32 8.35 -22.91
C LYS A 129 -13.30 8.30 -21.39
N ILE A 130 -12.22 7.77 -20.83
CA ILE A 130 -11.96 7.78 -19.40
C ILE A 130 -11.07 9.01 -19.12
N PRO A 131 -11.52 9.98 -18.32
CA PRO A 131 -10.75 11.19 -18.04
C PRO A 131 -9.49 10.86 -17.22
N LYS A 132 -8.49 11.74 -17.32
CA LYS A 132 -7.29 11.71 -16.47
C LYS A 132 -7.72 11.74 -14.99
N ARG A 133 -7.03 10.98 -14.17
CA ARG A 133 -7.16 11.01 -12.71
C ARG A 133 -5.88 11.51 -12.10
N HIS A 134 -5.98 12.52 -11.26
CA HIS A 134 -4.84 13.03 -10.52
C HIS A 134 -4.41 12.02 -9.44
N ALA A 135 -3.10 11.93 -9.22
CA ALA A 135 -2.54 11.16 -8.12
C ALA A 135 -2.99 11.76 -6.77
N GLN A 136 -3.33 10.88 -5.85
CA GLN A 136 -3.60 11.20 -4.44
C GLN A 136 -2.83 10.21 -3.58
N PRO A 137 -1.49 10.41 -3.46
CA PRO A 137 -0.62 9.47 -2.78
C PRO A 137 -0.96 9.38 -1.29
N PHE A 138 -1.08 8.16 -0.79
CA PHE A 138 -1.42 7.88 0.60
C PHE A 138 -0.43 6.91 1.27
N MET A 139 0.16 5.98 0.51
CA MET A 139 1.12 5.01 1.05
C MET A 139 2.51 5.62 1.19
N GLU A 140 3.04 6.18 0.12
CA GLU A 140 4.39 6.77 0.08
C GLU A 140 4.58 7.90 1.11
N PRO A 141 3.68 8.91 1.22
CA PRO A 141 3.83 9.95 2.24
C PRO A 141 3.71 9.40 3.67
N SER A 142 2.90 8.35 3.87
CA SER A 142 2.75 7.72 5.18
C SER A 142 4.01 6.98 5.59
N PHE A 143 4.65 6.29 4.66
CA PHE A 143 5.93 5.63 4.89
C PHE A 143 7.02 6.66 5.20
N ARG A 144 7.17 7.71 4.38
CA ARG A 144 8.17 8.78 4.56
C ARG A 144 8.06 9.46 5.91
N SER A 145 6.85 9.70 6.41
CA SER A 145 6.64 10.37 7.69
C SER A 145 7.01 9.50 8.90
N VAL A 146 6.90 8.17 8.79
CA VAL A 146 7.17 7.24 9.90
C VAL A 146 8.63 6.74 9.90
N LYS A 147 9.23 6.57 8.71
CA LYS A 147 10.60 6.04 8.54
C LYS A 147 11.63 6.67 9.47
N PRO A 148 11.77 8.01 9.61
CA PRO A 148 12.80 8.62 10.46
C PRO A 148 12.66 8.27 11.94
N ARG A 149 11.42 8.11 12.40
CA ARG A 149 11.15 7.71 13.78
C ARG A 149 11.57 6.27 14.03
N VAL A 150 11.19 5.35 13.14
CA VAL A 150 11.56 3.92 13.26
C VAL A 150 13.08 3.77 13.25
N ILE A 151 13.78 4.47 12.35
CA ILE A 151 15.25 4.44 12.30
C ILE A 151 15.86 4.89 13.63
N ARG A 152 15.38 6.00 14.21
CA ARG A 152 15.88 6.50 15.49
C ARG A 152 15.63 5.51 16.63
N GLU A 153 14.43 4.94 16.71
CA GLU A 153 14.09 3.96 17.76
C GLU A 153 14.96 2.69 17.63
N VAL A 154 15.21 2.20 16.41
CA VAL A 154 16.10 1.05 16.16
C VAL A 154 17.55 1.41 16.52
N ALA A 155 18.05 2.57 16.09
CA ALA A 155 19.41 3.02 16.41
C ALA A 155 19.63 3.17 17.92
N GLN A 156 18.61 3.62 18.65
CA GLN A 156 18.68 3.71 20.12
C GLN A 156 18.84 2.32 20.74
N VAL A 157 18.02 1.34 20.33
CA VAL A 157 18.12 -0.02 20.85
C VAL A 157 19.50 -0.63 20.55
N LEU A 158 20.06 -0.37 19.34
CA LEU A 158 21.39 -0.87 18.96
C LEU A 158 22.52 -0.25 19.80
N ARG A 159 22.40 1.04 20.19
CA ARG A 159 23.38 1.71 21.08
C ARG A 159 23.35 1.19 22.51
N GLU A 160 22.17 0.77 22.97
CA GLU A 160 21.95 0.20 24.31
C GLU A 160 22.40 -1.27 24.41
N MET A 161 22.77 -1.90 23.29
CA MET A 161 23.27 -3.28 23.29
C MET A 161 24.64 -3.34 23.97
N PRO A 162 24.88 -4.31 24.87
CA PRO A 162 26.19 -4.54 25.42
C PRO A 162 27.18 -4.83 24.28
N LYS A 163 28.27 -4.09 24.25
CA LYS A 163 29.42 -4.38 23.41
C LYS A 163 30.04 -5.66 23.96
N ASN A 164 29.89 -6.77 23.29
CA ASN A 164 30.68 -7.95 23.61
C ASN A 164 32.07 -7.70 23.02
N ASP A 165 33.01 -7.46 23.90
CA ASP A 165 34.44 -7.54 23.62
C ASP A 165 34.83 -8.98 23.27
#